data_383421b91e773f50295844882817ecd5
#
_entry.id   383421b91e773f50295844882817ecd5
#
_cell.length_a   1.000
_cell.length_b   1.000
_cell.length_c   1.000
_cell.angle_alpha   90.00
_cell.angle_beta   90.00
_cell.angle_gamma   90.00
#
_symmetry.space_group_name_H-M   'P 1'
#
loop_
_entity.id
_entity.type
_entity.pdbx_description
1 polymer ?
#
loop_
_entity_poly.entity_id
_entity_poly.type
_entity_poly.pdbx_seq_one_letter_code
_entity_poly.pdbx_strand_id
1 'polypeptide(L)'
;MKLRRAAPDPTPSAGLSVGPFDAARPTRAAAPLNRRHFLLTLGTAVVASRLQPVWAKDRTPLTVTELGERLFVISGGGGNVTVFHPDEGVLLVDGGSPERHADVLDLVRKRTGQKRVHTLFNTHWHWNQTGSNTTLCKTGTRIIAHENTKLWLGVDVDSKWENKKYPRLPANARPNQTFYTPQTLSFGGETLDYALMPEAHTDGDIYVFLRKANVLVAADVVSVGAYPVLDIASNGWITGNLNGVNALKKLSNAQTRIVPGLGAVQAPAHLDEQAAMLTTVRQRMAKMLAKGKSAQEMIDAQPTKEFDAVWGNPEQFIRNAFRGISLRPQQMGVSIV
;
A
#
# COMPACT_ATOMS: atom_id res chain seq x y z
N MET A 1 20.76 -12.54 52.39
CA MET A 1 22.13 -12.07 52.55
C MET A 1 22.25 -10.75 51.81
N LYS A 2 22.31 -9.67 52.60
CA LYS A 2 22.44 -8.29 52.15
C LYS A 2 23.84 -8.06 51.63
N LEU A 3 24.03 -7.30 50.57
CA LEU A 3 25.08 -6.30 50.47
C LEU A 3 24.78 -5.25 49.43
N ARG A 4 24.78 -4.07 49.91
CA ARG A 4 24.60 -2.74 49.37
C ARG A 4 25.90 -2.17 48.81
N ARG A 5 25.71 -1.07 48.02
CA ARG A 5 26.59 0.13 47.81
C ARG A 5 27.59 -0.01 46.65
N ALA A 6 27.91 1.04 45.88
CA ALA A 6 27.68 2.47 45.95
C ALA A 6 27.97 3.09 44.55
N ALA A 7 27.37 4.22 44.25
CA ALA A 7 27.83 5.16 43.23
C ALA A 7 29.04 5.99 43.72
N PRO A 8 29.79 6.66 42.85
CA PRO A 8 29.92 8.11 43.02
C PRO A 8 29.81 8.93 41.70
N ASP A 9 29.11 10.04 41.78
CA ASP A 9 29.42 11.36 41.20
C ASP A 9 30.49 12.06 42.05
N PRO A 10 31.14 13.19 41.70
CA PRO A 10 30.79 14.26 40.75
C PRO A 10 31.99 14.96 40.03
N THR A 11 31.69 15.85 39.08
CA THR A 11 32.29 17.11 38.58
C THR A 11 33.46 17.74 39.35
N PRO A 12 34.26 18.77 38.84
CA PRO A 12 33.82 19.86 37.95
C PRO A 12 34.88 20.52 37.01
N SER A 13 34.35 21.37 36.09
CA SER A 13 34.84 22.69 35.65
C SER A 13 36.24 22.93 35.09
N ALA A 14 36.27 23.61 33.97
CA ALA A 14 37.04 24.81 33.66
C ALA A 14 36.57 25.38 32.33
N GLY A 15 36.14 26.45 32.29
CA GLY A 15 35.97 27.74 31.91
C GLY A 15 37.15 28.36 31.16
N LEU A 16 36.87 28.91 29.95
CA LEU A 16 37.67 29.95 29.33
C LEU A 16 36.75 30.91 28.58
N SER A 17 36.64 32.09 29.13
CA SER A 17 36.10 33.30 28.56
C SER A 17 37.12 33.93 27.61
N VAL A 18 36.71 34.42 26.45
CA VAL A 18 37.38 35.54 25.77
C VAL A 18 36.30 36.46 25.21
N GLY A 19 36.41 37.70 25.59
CA GLY A 19 35.52 38.80 25.32
C GLY A 19 35.72 39.49 23.95
N PRO A 20 35.16 40.70 23.80
CA PRO A 20 34.63 41.17 22.55
C PRO A 20 35.62 42.02 21.75
N PHE A 21 35.45 42.07 20.44
CA PHE A 21 36.05 43.13 19.62
C PHE A 21 34.98 43.98 18.98
N ASP A 22 35.25 45.25 19.14
CA ASP A 22 34.45 46.44 18.90
C ASP A 22 34.56 46.95 17.48
N ALA A 23 33.48 47.56 17.03
CA ALA A 23 33.32 48.71 16.17
C ALA A 23 34.25 49.00 14.95
N ALA A 24 33.58 49.23 13.82
CA ALA A 24 33.74 50.48 13.08
C ALA A 24 32.64 50.65 12.00
N ARG A 25 31.79 51.65 12.18
CA ARG A 25 31.12 52.38 11.08
C ARG A 25 32.10 53.48 10.59
N PRO A 26 31.94 53.91 9.32
CA PRO A 26 31.35 55.23 9.14
C PRO A 26 30.38 55.37 7.93
N THR A 27 29.32 56.02 8.20
CA THR A 27 28.61 57.12 7.56
C THR A 27 29.07 57.62 6.17
N ARG A 28 28.13 57.77 5.25
CA ARG A 28 27.82 59.05 4.54
C ARG A 28 26.48 58.93 3.81
N ALA A 29 25.73 59.83 4.08
CA ALA A 29 24.64 60.63 3.67
C ALA A 29 24.66 61.10 2.22
N ALA A 30 23.50 61.27 1.66
CA ALA A 30 22.93 62.40 0.94
C ALA A 30 22.02 61.90 -0.15
N ALA A 31 20.89 62.30 -0.32
CA ALA A 31 20.04 63.44 -0.33
C ALA A 31 18.87 63.19 -1.32
N PRO A 32 17.77 63.90 -1.26
CA PRO A 32 16.51 63.44 -1.84
C PRO A 32 16.32 64.02 -3.24
N LEU A 33 15.65 63.26 -4.10
CA LEU A 33 15.12 63.79 -5.35
C LEU A 33 13.62 63.61 -5.44
N ASN A 34 13.05 64.76 -5.55
CA ASN A 34 11.68 65.24 -5.72
C ASN A 34 10.66 64.35 -6.43
N ARG A 35 9.48 64.38 -5.85
CA ARG A 35 8.17 64.17 -6.47
C ARG A 35 7.99 65.11 -7.66
N ARG A 36 7.57 64.60 -8.80
CA ARG A 36 6.46 65.13 -9.60
C ARG A 36 6.23 64.37 -10.90
N HIS A 37 5.02 63.85 -11.01
CA HIS A 37 4.21 63.67 -12.23
C HIS A 37 4.78 62.79 -13.33
N PHE A 38 4.29 61.56 -13.38
CA PHE A 38 3.82 61.00 -14.65
C PHE A 38 2.57 60.13 -14.38
N LEU A 39 1.42 60.75 -14.62
CA LEU A 39 0.16 60.06 -14.81
C LEU A 39 0.20 59.51 -16.24
N LEU A 40 0.28 58.18 -16.35
CA LEU A 40 -0.12 57.48 -17.54
C LEU A 40 -0.91 56.23 -17.10
N THR A 41 -2.16 56.28 -17.43
CA THR A 41 -3.14 55.23 -17.40
C THR A 41 -2.61 53.98 -18.08
N LEU A 42 -2.35 52.94 -17.27
CA LEU A 42 -2.28 51.57 -17.76
C LEU A 42 -3.21 50.72 -16.91
N GLY A 43 -4.16 50.15 -17.62
CA GLY A 43 -5.24 49.32 -17.05
C GLY A 43 -4.66 48.25 -16.13
N THR A 44 -5.13 48.23 -14.91
CA THR A 44 -4.94 47.13 -13.96
C THR A 44 -5.69 45.90 -14.46
N ALA A 45 -5.03 45.11 -15.31
CA ALA A 45 -5.36 43.71 -15.40
C ALA A 45 -5.00 43.09 -14.04
N VAL A 46 -5.97 43.03 -13.15
CA VAL A 46 -5.92 42.17 -11.99
C VAL A 46 -5.87 40.74 -12.52
N VAL A 47 -4.67 40.24 -12.73
CA VAL A 47 -4.48 38.80 -12.79
C VAL A 47 -4.77 38.29 -11.38
N ALA A 48 -6.04 37.98 -11.16
CA ALA A 48 -6.45 37.11 -10.09
C ALA A 48 -5.77 35.77 -10.38
N SER A 49 -4.50 35.63 -9.98
CA SER A 49 -3.92 34.33 -9.75
C SER A 49 -4.83 33.67 -8.70
N ARG A 50 -5.77 32.88 -9.20
CA ARG A 50 -6.48 31.93 -8.38
C ARG A 50 -5.39 31.05 -7.79
N LEU A 51 -5.00 31.34 -6.55
CA LEU A 51 -4.40 30.37 -5.68
C LEU A 51 -5.39 29.22 -5.62
N GLN A 52 -5.26 28.28 -6.56
CA GLN A 52 -5.95 27.02 -6.41
C GLN A 52 -5.45 26.45 -5.09
N PRO A 53 -6.35 26.11 -4.16
CA PRO A 53 -5.92 25.49 -2.95
C PRO A 53 -5.11 24.24 -3.34
N VAL A 54 -3.92 24.09 -2.76
CA VAL A 54 -2.96 22.98 -2.94
C VAL A 54 -3.61 21.62 -2.61
N TRP A 55 -4.89 21.59 -2.32
CA TRP A 55 -5.77 20.46 -2.00
C TRP A 55 -6.72 20.05 -3.14
N ALA A 56 -6.56 20.54 -4.35
CA ALA A 56 -7.19 19.91 -5.48
C ALA A 56 -6.47 18.58 -5.73
N LYS A 57 -6.78 17.58 -4.90
CA LYS A 57 -6.37 16.18 -5.11
C LYS A 57 -6.83 15.82 -6.52
N ASP A 58 -5.89 15.42 -7.35
CA ASP A 58 -6.13 14.88 -8.68
C ASP A 58 -7.03 13.65 -8.51
N ARG A 59 -8.35 13.86 -8.65
CA ARG A 59 -9.33 12.81 -8.43
C ARG A 59 -9.45 12.02 -9.73
N THR A 60 -8.61 11.03 -9.91
CA THR A 60 -8.80 10.05 -10.99
C THR A 60 -10.25 9.60 -11.01
N PRO A 61 -10.97 9.69 -12.14
CA PRO A 61 -12.36 9.24 -12.24
C PRO A 61 -12.49 7.77 -11.81
N LEU A 62 -13.56 7.45 -11.09
CA LEU A 62 -13.92 6.06 -10.85
C LEU A 62 -14.37 5.44 -12.16
N THR A 63 -13.81 4.27 -12.48
CA THR A 63 -14.21 3.45 -13.63
C THR A 63 -14.77 2.13 -13.16
N VAL A 64 -15.60 1.50 -14.00
CA VAL A 64 -16.25 0.23 -13.70
C VAL A 64 -15.90 -0.77 -14.79
N THR A 65 -15.46 -1.96 -14.38
CA THR A 65 -15.25 -3.11 -15.26
C THR A 65 -16.26 -4.20 -14.87
N GLU A 66 -17.17 -4.52 -15.81
CA GLU A 66 -18.17 -5.57 -15.59
C GLU A 66 -17.51 -6.95 -15.63
N LEU A 67 -17.85 -7.78 -14.66
CA LEU A 67 -17.41 -9.18 -14.57
C LEU A 67 -18.56 -10.17 -14.60
N GLY A 68 -19.78 -9.71 -14.75
CA GLY A 68 -20.99 -10.50 -14.80
C GLY A 68 -22.22 -9.64 -14.51
N GLU A 69 -23.38 -10.22 -14.55
CA GLU A 69 -24.66 -9.49 -14.35
C GLU A 69 -24.73 -8.76 -13.01
N ARG A 70 -24.15 -9.38 -11.95
CA ARG A 70 -24.20 -8.87 -10.57
C ARG A 70 -22.81 -8.72 -9.96
N LEU A 71 -21.78 -8.63 -10.81
CA LEU A 71 -20.38 -8.59 -10.38
C LEU A 71 -19.60 -7.61 -11.23
N PHE A 72 -18.95 -6.62 -10.58
CA PHE A 72 -18.10 -5.64 -11.23
C PHE A 72 -16.94 -5.20 -10.32
N VAL A 73 -15.95 -4.54 -10.92
CA VAL A 73 -14.81 -3.93 -10.21
C VAL A 73 -14.89 -2.41 -10.40
N ILE A 74 -14.72 -1.68 -9.31
CA ILE A 74 -14.52 -0.22 -9.31
C ILE A 74 -13.02 0.03 -9.20
N SER A 75 -12.45 0.79 -10.14
CA SER A 75 -11.07 1.26 -10.12
C SER A 75 -11.01 2.78 -9.96
N GLY A 76 -9.84 3.32 -9.55
CA GLY A 76 -9.66 4.76 -9.29
C GLY A 76 -10.04 5.19 -7.87
N GLY A 77 -10.40 4.25 -7.01
CA GLY A 77 -10.74 4.49 -5.59
C GLY A 77 -9.56 4.40 -4.63
N GLY A 78 -8.32 4.43 -5.13
CA GLY A 78 -7.10 4.20 -4.34
C GLY A 78 -6.64 2.74 -4.42
N GLY A 79 -7.56 1.79 -4.44
CA GLY A 79 -7.43 0.38 -4.79
C GLY A 79 -8.63 -0.06 -5.61
N ASN A 80 -8.57 -1.25 -6.19
CA ASN A 80 -9.72 -1.89 -6.81
C ASN A 80 -10.69 -2.37 -5.74
N VAL A 81 -11.98 -2.17 -5.98
CA VAL A 81 -13.05 -2.67 -5.12
C VAL A 81 -13.93 -3.61 -5.94
N THR A 82 -13.95 -4.89 -5.56
CA THR A 82 -14.83 -5.85 -6.21
C THR A 82 -16.20 -5.82 -5.54
N VAL A 83 -17.25 -5.70 -6.35
CA VAL A 83 -18.64 -5.57 -5.89
C VAL A 83 -19.45 -6.74 -6.43
N PHE A 84 -20.00 -7.55 -5.52
CA PHE A 84 -20.98 -8.58 -5.82
C PHE A 84 -22.30 -8.20 -5.16
N HIS A 85 -23.42 -8.14 -5.93
CA HIS A 85 -24.69 -7.57 -5.46
C HIS A 85 -25.91 -8.43 -5.81
N PRO A 86 -26.01 -9.65 -5.27
CA PRO A 86 -27.23 -10.44 -5.37
C PRO A 86 -28.40 -9.80 -4.62
N ASP A 87 -29.58 -10.38 -4.71
CA ASP A 87 -30.79 -9.87 -4.04
C ASP A 87 -30.66 -9.82 -2.51
N GLU A 88 -29.81 -10.69 -1.93
CA GLU A 88 -29.52 -10.74 -0.49
C GLU A 88 -28.76 -9.52 0.05
N GLY A 89 -28.13 -8.71 -0.80
CA GLY A 89 -27.38 -7.53 -0.40
C GLY A 89 -26.11 -7.32 -1.20
N VAL A 90 -25.26 -6.42 -0.73
CA VAL A 90 -23.97 -6.11 -1.35
C VAL A 90 -22.84 -6.76 -0.55
N LEU A 91 -21.95 -7.45 -1.27
CA LEU A 91 -20.67 -7.93 -0.76
C LEU A 91 -19.55 -7.17 -1.47
N LEU A 92 -18.62 -6.62 -0.70
CA LEU A 92 -17.42 -5.95 -1.22
C LEU A 92 -16.18 -6.78 -0.89
N VAL A 93 -15.22 -6.81 -1.82
CA VAL A 93 -13.84 -7.16 -1.52
C VAL A 93 -13.01 -5.91 -1.67
N ASP A 94 -12.46 -5.45 -0.55
CA ASP A 94 -11.81 -4.18 -0.31
C ASP A 94 -12.75 -2.96 -0.36
N GLY A 95 -12.27 -1.81 0.12
CA GLY A 95 -13.10 -0.64 0.36
C GLY A 95 -12.56 0.66 -0.22
N GLY A 96 -11.48 0.62 -1.01
CA GLY A 96 -10.80 1.80 -1.49
C GLY A 96 -10.07 2.57 -0.39
N SER A 97 -9.50 3.73 -0.76
CA SER A 97 -8.76 4.59 0.19
C SER A 97 -9.70 5.43 1.06
N PRO A 98 -9.22 5.91 2.23
CA PRO A 98 -10.01 6.81 3.08
C PRO A 98 -10.46 8.09 2.38
N GLU A 99 -9.71 8.57 1.41
CA GLU A 99 -10.03 9.78 0.66
C GLU A 99 -11.11 9.56 -0.41
N ARG A 100 -11.30 8.31 -0.85
CA ARG A 100 -12.19 7.95 -1.96
C ARG A 100 -13.35 7.05 -1.53
N HIS A 101 -13.36 6.55 -0.29
CA HIS A 101 -14.39 5.61 0.17
C HIS A 101 -15.83 6.13 -0.03
N ALA A 102 -16.06 7.43 0.17
CA ALA A 102 -17.39 8.01 0.01
C ALA A 102 -17.85 7.96 -1.46
N ASP A 103 -16.95 8.29 -2.41
CA ASP A 103 -17.22 8.23 -3.85
C ASP A 103 -17.48 6.77 -4.29
N VAL A 104 -16.67 5.83 -3.76
CA VAL A 104 -16.81 4.38 -4.02
C VAL A 104 -18.17 3.87 -3.53
N LEU A 105 -18.54 4.14 -2.27
CA LEU A 105 -19.81 3.69 -1.70
C LEU A 105 -21.01 4.34 -2.37
N ASP A 106 -20.91 5.60 -2.80
CA ASP A 106 -21.96 6.27 -3.57
C ASP A 106 -22.14 5.62 -4.94
N LEU A 107 -21.06 5.26 -5.63
CA LEU A 107 -21.11 4.54 -6.90
C LEU A 107 -21.72 3.14 -6.73
N VAL A 108 -21.32 2.39 -5.68
CA VAL A 108 -21.93 1.11 -5.32
C VAL A 108 -23.43 1.25 -5.16
N ARG A 109 -23.88 2.22 -4.34
CA ARG A 109 -25.31 2.50 -4.11
C ARG A 109 -26.08 2.84 -5.40
N LYS A 110 -25.50 3.70 -6.24
CA LYS A 110 -26.13 4.11 -7.52
C LYS A 110 -26.29 2.92 -8.47
N ARG A 111 -25.29 2.04 -8.55
CA ARG A 111 -25.31 0.92 -9.48
C ARG A 111 -26.17 -0.25 -9.01
N THR A 112 -26.17 -0.51 -7.71
CA THR A 112 -26.88 -1.68 -7.14
C THR A 112 -28.30 -1.37 -6.66
N GLY A 113 -28.64 -0.10 -6.50
CA GLY A 113 -29.89 0.32 -5.86
C GLY A 113 -29.94 0.00 -4.35
N GLN A 114 -28.90 -0.60 -3.80
CA GLN A 114 -28.87 -1.06 -2.42
C GLN A 114 -28.10 -0.09 -1.52
N LYS A 115 -28.67 0.24 -0.37
CA LYS A 115 -28.08 1.20 0.57
C LYS A 115 -27.11 0.54 1.58
N ARG A 116 -27.22 -0.78 1.78
CA ARG A 116 -26.47 -1.49 2.81
C ARG A 116 -25.48 -2.48 2.20
N VAL A 117 -24.23 -2.36 2.62
CA VAL A 117 -23.23 -3.39 2.40
C VAL A 117 -23.37 -4.44 3.50
N HIS A 118 -23.67 -5.67 3.13
CA HIS A 118 -23.83 -6.79 4.05
C HIS A 118 -22.47 -7.30 4.55
N THR A 119 -21.53 -7.52 3.62
CA THR A 119 -20.21 -8.10 3.91
C THR A 119 -19.12 -7.28 3.22
N LEU A 120 -18.02 -7.03 3.92
CA LEU A 120 -16.79 -6.49 3.42
C LEU A 120 -15.65 -7.46 3.72
N PHE A 121 -14.89 -7.88 2.71
CA PHE A 121 -13.59 -8.51 2.92
C PHE A 121 -12.50 -7.46 2.89
N ASN A 122 -11.58 -7.46 3.85
CA ASN A 122 -10.32 -6.75 3.72
C ASN A 122 -9.25 -7.77 3.33
N THR A 123 -8.67 -7.60 2.13
CA THR A 123 -7.65 -8.52 1.63
C THR A 123 -6.36 -8.43 2.41
N HIS A 124 -6.01 -7.22 2.87
CA HIS A 124 -4.90 -6.94 3.78
C HIS A 124 -5.12 -5.60 4.50
N TRP A 125 -4.15 -5.12 5.28
CA TRP A 125 -4.34 -3.99 6.18
C TRP A 125 -4.16 -2.60 5.57
N HIS A 126 -3.60 -2.44 4.39
CA HIS A 126 -3.26 -1.13 3.83
C HIS A 126 -4.50 -0.25 3.59
N TRP A 127 -4.28 1.05 3.73
CA TRP A 127 -5.37 2.04 3.70
C TRP A 127 -6.11 2.13 2.37
N ASN A 128 -5.40 1.90 1.27
CA ASN A 128 -6.00 1.87 -0.06
C ASN A 128 -7.03 0.73 -0.24
N GLN A 129 -7.08 -0.21 0.69
CA GLN A 129 -8.03 -1.33 0.70
C GLN A 129 -9.05 -1.23 1.84
N THR A 130 -8.71 -0.59 2.97
CA THR A 130 -9.52 -0.60 4.18
C THR A 130 -10.28 0.72 4.46
N GLY A 131 -10.21 1.67 3.53
CA GLY A 131 -10.75 3.03 3.74
C GLY A 131 -12.24 3.10 4.06
N SER A 132 -13.04 2.15 3.59
CA SER A 132 -14.48 2.10 3.86
C SER A 132 -14.84 1.55 5.26
N ASN A 133 -13.90 0.94 6.00
CA ASN A 133 -14.17 0.29 7.28
C ASN A 133 -14.87 1.20 8.28
N THR A 134 -14.38 2.44 8.46
CA THR A 134 -14.93 3.40 9.43
C THR A 134 -16.35 3.86 9.12
N THR A 135 -16.76 3.77 7.87
CA THR A 135 -18.12 4.09 7.44
C THR A 135 -19.02 2.86 7.56
N LEU A 136 -18.55 1.70 7.08
CA LEU A 136 -19.35 0.48 7.02
C LEU A 136 -19.58 -0.16 8.39
N CYS A 137 -18.65 -0.02 9.35
CA CYS A 137 -18.87 -0.52 10.71
C CYS A 137 -20.11 0.11 11.39
N LYS A 138 -20.49 1.34 11.02
CA LYS A 138 -21.65 2.05 11.58
C LYS A 138 -23.00 1.47 11.11
N THR A 139 -22.99 0.71 10.03
CA THR A 139 -24.19 0.10 9.43
C THR A 139 -24.34 -1.38 9.77
N GLY A 140 -23.47 -1.90 10.65
CA GLY A 140 -23.49 -3.31 11.06
C GLY A 140 -23.01 -4.24 9.95
N THR A 141 -22.12 -3.77 9.07
CA THR A 141 -21.47 -4.59 8.05
C THR A 141 -20.57 -5.64 8.69
N ARG A 142 -20.64 -6.87 8.20
CA ARG A 142 -19.71 -7.93 8.55
C ARG A 142 -18.39 -7.70 7.85
N ILE A 143 -17.33 -7.38 8.60
CA ILE A 143 -15.99 -7.14 8.07
C ILE A 143 -15.13 -8.37 8.33
N ILE A 144 -14.73 -9.08 7.28
CA ILE A 144 -13.96 -10.33 7.31
C ILE A 144 -12.53 -10.07 6.88
N ALA A 145 -11.55 -10.58 7.62
CA ALA A 145 -10.14 -10.55 7.25
C ALA A 145 -9.36 -11.68 7.95
N HIS A 146 -8.11 -11.89 7.54
CA HIS A 146 -7.19 -12.68 8.35
C HIS A 146 -6.90 -11.98 9.69
N GLU A 147 -6.62 -12.74 10.77
CA GLU A 147 -6.34 -12.15 12.08
C GLU A 147 -5.17 -11.18 12.05
N ASN A 148 -4.10 -11.48 11.29
CA ASN A 148 -2.95 -10.56 11.14
C ASN A 148 -3.38 -9.19 10.60
N THR A 149 -4.27 -9.15 9.62
CA THR A 149 -4.83 -7.89 9.09
C THR A 149 -5.52 -7.10 10.21
N LYS A 150 -6.31 -7.75 11.07
CA LYS A 150 -6.95 -7.09 12.20
C LYS A 150 -5.95 -6.58 13.23
N LEU A 151 -4.88 -7.32 13.50
CA LEU A 151 -3.80 -6.92 14.41
C LEU A 151 -3.08 -5.67 13.88
N TRP A 152 -2.71 -5.65 12.60
CA TRP A 152 -2.09 -4.47 11.97
C TRP A 152 -2.99 -3.24 12.00
N LEU A 153 -4.27 -3.39 11.74
CA LEU A 153 -5.25 -2.29 11.87
C LEU A 153 -5.45 -1.83 13.32
N GLY A 154 -4.92 -2.56 14.29
CA GLY A 154 -4.98 -2.26 15.71
C GLY A 154 -3.82 -1.45 16.27
N VAL A 155 -2.77 -1.22 15.49
CA VAL A 155 -1.55 -0.52 15.90
C VAL A 155 -1.25 0.67 15.00
N ASP A 156 -0.49 1.64 15.52
CA ASP A 156 0.02 2.74 14.70
C ASP A 156 1.26 2.24 13.95
N VAL A 157 1.28 2.36 12.62
CA VAL A 157 2.39 1.92 11.76
C VAL A 157 3.13 3.14 11.21
N ASP A 158 4.44 3.21 11.43
CA ASP A 158 5.33 4.22 10.83
C ASP A 158 6.15 3.56 9.71
N SER A 159 5.63 3.63 8.49
CA SER A 159 6.28 3.08 7.30
C SER A 159 7.41 4.01 6.84
N LYS A 160 8.63 3.74 7.28
CA LYS A 160 9.81 4.56 6.97
C LYS A 160 10.13 4.62 5.49
N TRP A 161 9.94 3.51 4.76
CA TRP A 161 10.26 3.44 3.35
C TRP A 161 9.24 4.21 2.47
N GLU A 162 7.98 4.34 2.94
CA GLU A 162 6.95 5.16 2.29
C GLU A 162 6.96 6.61 2.77
N ASN A 163 7.67 6.90 3.87
CA ASN A 163 7.56 8.15 4.61
C ASN A 163 6.10 8.46 4.99
N LYS A 164 5.37 7.44 5.45
CA LYS A 164 3.94 7.53 5.81
C LYS A 164 3.67 6.96 7.19
N LYS A 165 2.73 7.59 7.88
CA LYS A 165 2.19 7.11 9.15
C LYS A 165 0.76 6.64 8.94
N TYR A 166 0.47 5.46 9.42
CA TYR A 166 -0.84 4.83 9.36
C TYR A 166 -1.38 4.70 10.79
N PRO A 167 -2.28 5.59 11.24
CA PRO A 167 -2.86 5.47 12.56
C PRO A 167 -3.78 4.26 12.64
N ARG A 168 -3.79 3.60 13.80
CA ARG A 168 -4.69 2.49 14.08
C ARG A 168 -6.15 2.87 13.87
N LEU A 169 -6.93 1.93 13.37
CA LEU A 169 -8.37 2.11 13.27
C LEU A 169 -9.05 2.01 14.67
N PRO A 170 -10.15 2.72 14.89
CA PRO A 170 -11.01 2.50 16.04
C PRO A 170 -11.42 1.03 16.14
N ALA A 171 -11.56 0.50 17.35
CA ALA A 171 -11.83 -0.92 17.58
C ALA A 171 -13.06 -1.45 16.82
N ASN A 172 -14.13 -0.65 16.73
CA ASN A 172 -15.36 -0.98 16.02
C ASN A 172 -15.22 -0.93 14.47
N ALA A 173 -14.16 -0.33 13.94
CA ALA A 173 -13.88 -0.27 12.51
C ALA A 173 -12.90 -1.34 12.01
N ARG A 174 -12.37 -2.15 12.93
CA ARG A 174 -11.52 -3.30 12.60
C ARG A 174 -12.39 -4.49 12.19
N PRO A 175 -11.81 -5.51 11.51
CA PRO A 175 -12.54 -6.73 11.20
C PRO A 175 -13.23 -7.32 12.44
N ASN A 176 -14.53 -7.57 12.31
CA ASN A 176 -15.36 -8.15 13.38
C ASN A 176 -15.54 -9.66 13.23
N GLN A 177 -15.07 -10.23 12.11
CA GLN A 177 -14.93 -11.66 11.89
C GLN A 177 -13.54 -11.94 11.31
N THR A 178 -12.79 -12.81 11.99
CA THR A 178 -11.44 -13.21 11.55
C THR A 178 -11.34 -14.73 11.41
N PHE A 179 -10.30 -15.19 10.72
CA PHE A 179 -10.03 -16.60 10.51
C PHE A 179 -8.51 -16.86 10.41
N TYR A 180 -8.11 -18.13 10.59
CA TYR A 180 -6.74 -18.62 10.46
C TYR A 180 -6.58 -19.69 9.37
N THR A 181 -7.65 -20.45 9.12
CA THR A 181 -7.65 -21.57 8.16
C THR A 181 -8.55 -21.25 6.98
N PRO A 182 -8.35 -21.89 5.82
CA PRO A 182 -9.22 -21.70 4.65
C PRO A 182 -10.69 -21.82 4.99
N GLN A 183 -11.49 -20.94 4.43
CA GLN A 183 -12.93 -20.82 4.68
C GLN A 183 -13.71 -20.77 3.37
N THR A 184 -14.99 -21.08 3.47
CA THR A 184 -15.97 -20.93 2.39
C THR A 184 -17.17 -20.16 2.91
N LEU A 185 -17.66 -19.20 2.11
CA LEU A 185 -18.90 -18.46 2.34
C LEU A 185 -19.87 -18.69 1.20
N SER A 186 -21.10 -19.07 1.50
CA SER A 186 -22.21 -19.00 0.55
C SER A 186 -22.92 -17.67 0.70
N PHE A 187 -23.09 -16.93 -0.40
CA PHE A 187 -23.77 -15.64 -0.42
C PHE A 187 -24.40 -15.40 -1.79
N GLY A 188 -25.70 -15.10 -1.83
CA GLY A 188 -26.41 -14.78 -3.07
C GLY A 188 -26.32 -15.86 -4.14
N GLY A 189 -26.32 -17.11 -3.76
CA GLY A 189 -26.15 -18.23 -4.68
C GLY A 189 -24.72 -18.44 -5.18
N GLU A 190 -23.74 -17.59 -4.83
CA GLU A 190 -22.32 -17.76 -5.10
C GLU A 190 -21.62 -18.50 -3.97
N THR A 191 -20.51 -19.16 -4.28
CA THR A 191 -19.62 -19.79 -3.29
C THR A 191 -18.28 -19.09 -3.34
N LEU A 192 -17.90 -18.44 -2.24
CA LEU A 192 -16.66 -17.70 -2.11
C LEU A 192 -15.68 -18.49 -1.24
N ASP A 193 -14.56 -18.94 -1.83
CA ASP A 193 -13.45 -19.48 -1.04
C ASP A 193 -12.45 -18.36 -0.73
N TYR A 194 -11.96 -18.36 0.49
CA TYR A 194 -10.93 -17.40 0.88
C TYR A 194 -9.95 -18.03 1.86
N ALA A 195 -8.69 -17.68 1.68
CA ALA A 195 -7.60 -18.17 2.52
C ALA A 195 -6.41 -17.23 2.52
N LEU A 196 -5.55 -17.41 3.51
CA LEU A 196 -4.29 -16.71 3.65
C LEU A 196 -3.31 -17.07 2.53
N MET A 197 -2.59 -16.07 2.04
CA MET A 197 -1.37 -16.17 1.23
C MET A 197 -0.20 -15.69 2.10
N PRO A 198 0.46 -16.56 2.85
CA PRO A 198 1.36 -16.15 3.92
C PRO A 198 2.56 -15.38 3.41
N GLU A 199 2.85 -14.24 4.06
CA GLU A 199 4.03 -13.39 3.82
C GLU A 199 4.20 -12.95 2.35
N ALA A 200 3.10 -12.77 1.59
CA ALA A 200 3.15 -12.42 0.18
C ALA A 200 3.47 -10.91 -0.01
N HIS A 201 2.46 -10.05 -0.03
CA HIS A 201 2.62 -8.60 0.02
C HIS A 201 2.75 -8.12 1.48
N THR A 202 1.93 -8.70 2.37
CA THR A 202 1.95 -8.61 3.84
C THR A 202 1.86 -10.02 4.44
N ASP A 203 1.79 -10.15 5.77
CA ASP A 203 1.54 -11.43 6.44
C ASP A 203 0.05 -11.74 6.65
N GLY A 204 -0.83 -10.84 6.22
CA GLY A 204 -2.27 -10.95 6.35
C GLY A 204 -3.03 -11.05 5.03
N ASP A 205 -2.33 -11.20 3.90
CA ASP A 205 -2.96 -11.22 2.58
C ASP A 205 -3.89 -12.41 2.40
N ILE A 206 -5.09 -12.14 1.91
CA ILE A 206 -6.03 -13.19 1.52
C ILE A 206 -6.43 -13.06 0.06
N TYR A 207 -6.71 -14.19 -0.59
CA TYR A 207 -7.50 -14.19 -1.81
C TYR A 207 -8.98 -14.39 -1.48
N VAL A 208 -9.85 -13.95 -2.40
CA VAL A 208 -11.29 -14.30 -2.41
C VAL A 208 -11.65 -14.81 -3.80
N PHE A 209 -12.08 -16.07 -3.88
CA PHE A 209 -12.41 -16.72 -5.15
C PHE A 209 -13.92 -16.96 -5.26
N LEU A 210 -14.58 -16.25 -6.17
CA LEU A 210 -15.97 -16.42 -6.53
C LEU A 210 -16.05 -17.57 -7.54
N ARG A 211 -16.41 -18.78 -7.09
CA ARG A 211 -16.29 -20.01 -7.86
C ARG A 211 -17.14 -20.02 -9.14
N LYS A 212 -18.44 -19.68 -9.03
CA LYS A 212 -19.36 -19.71 -10.18
C LYS A 212 -19.03 -18.63 -11.20
N ALA A 213 -18.73 -17.43 -10.71
CA ALA A 213 -18.29 -16.32 -11.55
C ALA A 213 -16.91 -16.54 -12.14
N ASN A 214 -16.11 -17.47 -11.59
CA ASN A 214 -14.71 -17.72 -11.94
C ASN A 214 -13.86 -16.44 -11.88
N VAL A 215 -14.01 -15.69 -10.77
CA VAL A 215 -13.29 -14.44 -10.50
C VAL A 215 -12.47 -14.62 -9.24
N LEU A 216 -11.16 -14.41 -9.36
CA LEU A 216 -10.20 -14.54 -8.28
C LEU A 216 -9.64 -13.15 -7.89
N VAL A 217 -10.07 -12.63 -6.75
CA VAL A 217 -9.52 -11.40 -6.20
C VAL A 217 -8.22 -11.72 -5.48
N ALA A 218 -7.14 -11.17 -5.98
CA ALA A 218 -5.76 -11.44 -5.56
C ALA A 218 -5.11 -10.26 -4.85
N ALA A 219 -5.76 -9.12 -4.86
CA ALA A 219 -5.28 -7.86 -4.26
C ALA A 219 -3.83 -7.52 -4.65
N ASP A 220 -3.05 -6.97 -3.71
CA ASP A 220 -1.70 -6.47 -3.95
C ASP A 220 -0.63 -7.59 -4.04
N VAL A 221 -1.03 -8.86 -3.94
CA VAL A 221 -0.17 -10.01 -4.29
C VAL A 221 0.10 -10.06 -5.79
N VAL A 222 -0.87 -9.60 -6.60
CA VAL A 222 -0.73 -9.46 -8.05
C VAL A 222 -0.54 -7.99 -8.41
N SER A 223 0.57 -7.70 -9.06
CA SER A 223 0.94 -6.36 -9.51
C SER A 223 0.78 -6.22 -11.01
N VAL A 224 0.41 -5.02 -11.48
CA VAL A 224 0.21 -4.72 -12.91
C VAL A 224 0.95 -3.44 -13.28
N GLY A 225 1.87 -3.54 -14.25
CA GLY A 225 2.64 -2.39 -14.73
C GLY A 225 3.62 -1.78 -13.71
N ALA A 226 3.85 -2.49 -12.59
CA ALA A 226 4.82 -2.11 -11.58
C ALA A 226 5.36 -3.37 -10.89
N TYR A 227 6.58 -3.30 -10.36
CA TYR A 227 7.12 -4.37 -9.52
C TYR A 227 6.28 -4.55 -8.25
N PRO A 228 6.11 -5.79 -7.76
CA PRO A 228 5.38 -6.04 -6.53
C PRO A 228 5.93 -5.24 -5.35
N VAL A 229 5.05 -4.63 -4.60
CA VAL A 229 5.40 -4.04 -3.31
C VAL A 229 5.54 -5.17 -2.29
N LEU A 230 6.72 -5.28 -1.68
CA LEU A 230 7.00 -6.22 -0.60
C LEU A 230 7.02 -5.42 0.70
N ASP A 231 5.97 -5.48 1.49
CA ASP A 231 5.92 -4.76 2.76
C ASP A 231 6.67 -5.51 3.86
N ILE A 232 7.95 -5.23 3.93
CA ILE A 232 8.86 -5.87 4.90
C ILE A 232 8.45 -5.59 6.35
N ALA A 233 7.78 -4.45 6.61
CA ALA A 233 7.34 -4.10 7.95
C ALA A 233 6.26 -5.07 8.47
N SER A 234 5.40 -5.54 7.57
CA SER A 234 4.39 -6.56 7.83
C SER A 234 4.73 -7.92 7.20
N ASN A 235 6.02 -8.28 7.20
CA ASN A 235 6.57 -9.58 6.82
C ASN A 235 6.41 -10.01 5.34
N GLY A 236 5.95 -9.13 4.45
CA GLY A 236 5.92 -9.42 3.01
C GLY A 236 7.34 -9.56 2.44
N TRP A 237 7.58 -10.54 1.56
CA TRP A 237 8.87 -10.74 0.93
C TRP A 237 8.79 -11.52 -0.38
N ILE A 238 9.88 -11.51 -1.15
CA ILE A 238 9.88 -12.03 -2.54
C ILE A 238 9.48 -13.51 -2.64
N THR A 239 9.91 -14.39 -1.72
CA THR A 239 9.52 -15.80 -1.77
C THR A 239 8.06 -16.00 -1.37
N GLY A 240 7.58 -15.26 -0.35
CA GLY A 240 6.17 -15.27 0.03
C GLY A 240 5.28 -14.81 -1.11
N ASN A 241 5.64 -13.71 -1.79
CA ASN A 241 4.89 -13.23 -2.96
C ASN A 241 4.88 -14.26 -4.09
N LEU A 242 6.02 -14.88 -4.42
CA LEU A 242 6.09 -15.97 -5.39
C LEU A 242 5.20 -17.16 -5.00
N ASN A 243 5.19 -17.55 -3.73
CA ASN A 243 4.34 -18.63 -3.22
C ASN A 243 2.85 -18.27 -3.34
N GLY A 244 2.48 -17.01 -3.01
CA GLY A 244 1.12 -16.49 -3.20
C GLY A 244 0.68 -16.56 -4.66
N VAL A 245 1.50 -16.05 -5.58
CA VAL A 245 1.22 -16.13 -7.03
C VAL A 245 1.06 -17.59 -7.48
N ASN A 246 1.93 -18.50 -7.04
CA ASN A 246 1.82 -19.92 -7.38
C ASN A 246 0.57 -20.59 -6.78
N ALA A 247 0.10 -20.16 -5.61
CA ALA A 247 -1.17 -20.61 -5.06
C ALA A 247 -2.35 -20.13 -5.90
N LEU A 248 -2.36 -18.88 -6.35
CA LEU A 248 -3.38 -18.32 -7.24
C LEU A 248 -3.41 -19.05 -8.60
N LYS A 249 -2.25 -19.40 -9.16
CA LYS A 249 -2.14 -20.22 -10.38
C LYS A 249 -2.84 -21.57 -10.24
N LYS A 250 -2.71 -22.23 -9.09
CA LYS A 250 -3.35 -23.54 -8.84
C LYS A 250 -4.87 -23.44 -8.74
N LEU A 251 -5.40 -22.29 -8.33
CA LEU A 251 -6.83 -22.02 -8.23
C LEU A 251 -7.43 -21.60 -9.58
N SER A 252 -6.61 -21.13 -10.52
CA SER A 252 -7.04 -20.55 -11.79
C SER A 252 -7.16 -21.60 -12.90
N ASN A 253 -8.05 -21.35 -13.84
CA ASN A 253 -8.12 -22.00 -15.14
C ASN A 253 -8.03 -20.94 -16.25
N ALA A 254 -8.00 -21.34 -17.52
CA ALA A 254 -7.80 -20.44 -18.67
C ALA A 254 -8.82 -19.29 -18.76
N GLN A 255 -10.00 -19.43 -18.17
CA GLN A 255 -11.08 -18.44 -18.18
C GLN A 255 -11.17 -17.62 -16.90
N THR A 256 -10.35 -17.90 -15.89
CA THR A 256 -10.37 -17.17 -14.62
C THR A 256 -9.99 -15.70 -14.84
N ARG A 257 -10.75 -14.80 -14.24
CA ARG A 257 -10.43 -13.36 -14.23
C ARG A 257 -9.78 -13.02 -12.91
N ILE A 258 -8.56 -12.48 -12.97
CA ILE A 258 -7.75 -12.13 -11.82
C ILE A 258 -7.93 -10.64 -11.53
N VAL A 259 -8.41 -10.29 -10.35
CA VAL A 259 -8.56 -8.90 -9.90
C VAL A 259 -7.38 -8.54 -9.01
N PRO A 260 -6.44 -7.71 -9.51
CA PRO A 260 -5.33 -7.18 -8.70
C PRO A 260 -5.82 -6.09 -7.74
N GLY A 261 -4.99 -5.69 -6.77
CA GLY A 261 -5.31 -4.56 -5.90
C GLY A 261 -5.29 -3.21 -6.61
N LEU A 262 -4.50 -3.09 -7.68
CA LEU A 262 -4.42 -1.92 -8.57
C LEU A 262 -4.25 -2.36 -10.03
N GLY A 263 -4.78 -1.57 -10.95
CA GLY A 263 -4.69 -1.81 -12.38
C GLY A 263 -5.85 -2.63 -12.95
N ALA A 264 -5.74 -3.02 -14.20
CA ALA A 264 -6.79 -3.72 -14.92
C ALA A 264 -6.92 -5.18 -14.47
N VAL A 265 -8.11 -5.76 -14.62
CA VAL A 265 -8.36 -7.19 -14.46
C VAL A 265 -7.49 -7.97 -15.45
N GLN A 266 -6.87 -9.04 -14.97
CA GLN A 266 -5.87 -9.83 -15.71
C GLN A 266 -6.39 -11.21 -16.08
N ALA A 267 -5.78 -11.79 -17.14
CA ALA A 267 -5.89 -13.21 -17.46
C ALA A 267 -4.86 -14.02 -16.63
N PRO A 268 -5.04 -15.35 -16.49
CA PRO A 268 -4.11 -16.19 -15.72
C PRO A 268 -2.67 -16.19 -16.23
N ALA A 269 -2.44 -15.92 -17.52
CA ALA A 269 -1.10 -15.79 -18.10
C ALA A 269 -0.24 -14.74 -17.37
N HIS A 270 -0.87 -13.67 -16.85
CA HIS A 270 -0.16 -12.67 -16.06
C HIS A 270 0.46 -13.22 -14.75
N LEU A 271 -0.17 -14.23 -14.14
CA LEU A 271 0.41 -14.94 -13.00
C LEU A 271 1.67 -15.72 -13.39
N ASP A 272 1.71 -16.27 -14.62
CA ASP A 272 2.91 -16.95 -15.14
C ASP A 272 4.06 -15.97 -15.35
N GLU A 273 3.76 -14.79 -15.91
CA GLU A 273 4.72 -13.71 -16.12
C GLU A 273 5.31 -13.19 -14.79
N GLN A 274 4.44 -12.92 -13.81
CA GLN A 274 4.89 -12.47 -12.49
C GLN A 274 5.72 -13.55 -11.77
N ALA A 275 5.28 -14.81 -11.82
CA ALA A 275 6.01 -15.92 -11.20
C ALA A 275 7.40 -16.12 -11.84
N ALA A 276 7.51 -16.03 -13.18
CA ALA A 276 8.77 -16.14 -13.90
C ALA A 276 9.74 -15.00 -13.52
N MET A 277 9.25 -13.75 -13.49
CA MET A 277 10.01 -12.59 -13.06
C MET A 277 10.53 -12.77 -11.63
N LEU A 278 9.63 -13.07 -10.67
CA LEU A 278 9.99 -13.25 -9.26
C LEU A 278 11.01 -14.38 -9.07
N THR A 279 10.84 -15.50 -9.77
CA THR A 279 11.75 -16.65 -9.70
C THR A 279 13.16 -16.25 -10.16
N THR A 280 13.25 -15.60 -11.31
CA THR A 280 14.52 -15.17 -11.91
C THR A 280 15.24 -14.16 -11.02
N VAL A 281 14.53 -13.10 -10.60
CA VAL A 281 15.13 -12.04 -9.77
C VAL A 281 15.55 -12.59 -8.41
N ARG A 282 14.68 -13.40 -7.77
CA ARG A 282 15.00 -14.07 -6.50
C ARG A 282 16.29 -14.88 -6.58
N GLN A 283 16.45 -15.72 -7.63
CA GLN A 283 17.63 -16.54 -7.82
C GLN A 283 18.90 -15.70 -8.04
N ARG A 284 18.81 -14.64 -8.82
CA ARG A 284 19.94 -13.71 -9.04
C ARG A 284 20.35 -13.03 -7.74
N MET A 285 19.38 -12.49 -7.02
CA MET A 285 19.65 -11.80 -5.75
C MET A 285 20.22 -12.75 -4.68
N ALA A 286 19.74 -14.00 -4.61
CA ALA A 286 20.32 -15.01 -3.73
C ALA A 286 21.82 -15.26 -4.01
N LYS A 287 22.17 -15.41 -5.31
CA LYS A 287 23.58 -15.58 -5.72
C LYS A 287 24.44 -14.35 -5.41
N MET A 288 23.87 -13.15 -5.48
CA MET A 288 24.56 -11.91 -5.13
C MET A 288 24.73 -11.79 -3.61
N LEU A 289 23.70 -12.13 -2.84
CA LEU A 289 23.77 -12.15 -1.37
C LEU A 289 24.86 -13.12 -0.89
N ALA A 290 24.93 -14.32 -1.46
CA ALA A 290 25.98 -15.30 -1.15
C ALA A 290 27.41 -14.81 -1.42
N LYS A 291 27.55 -13.78 -2.30
CA LYS A 291 28.82 -13.10 -2.57
C LYS A 291 29.02 -11.83 -1.72
N GLY A 292 28.18 -11.60 -0.71
CA GLY A 292 28.25 -10.45 0.17
C GLY A 292 27.84 -9.11 -0.46
N LYS A 293 27.12 -9.11 -1.58
CA LYS A 293 26.70 -7.90 -2.25
C LYS A 293 25.65 -7.12 -1.44
N SER A 294 25.82 -5.83 -1.33
CA SER A 294 24.88 -4.89 -0.72
C SER A 294 23.65 -4.65 -1.64
N ALA A 295 22.61 -4.03 -1.10
CA ALA A 295 21.45 -3.63 -1.88
C ALA A 295 21.81 -2.68 -3.03
N GLN A 296 22.73 -1.73 -2.80
CA GLN A 296 23.15 -0.80 -3.86
C GLN A 296 23.90 -1.53 -4.97
N GLU A 297 24.84 -2.40 -4.65
CA GLU A 297 25.55 -3.20 -5.65
C GLU A 297 24.60 -4.11 -6.44
N MET A 298 23.50 -4.57 -5.83
CA MET A 298 22.46 -5.33 -6.53
C MET A 298 21.70 -4.44 -7.52
N ILE A 299 21.35 -3.21 -7.12
CA ILE A 299 20.70 -2.23 -8.02
C ILE A 299 21.63 -1.92 -9.21
N ASP A 300 22.89 -1.63 -8.95
CA ASP A 300 23.88 -1.31 -9.98
C ASP A 300 24.11 -2.48 -10.96
N ALA A 301 23.96 -3.71 -10.48
CA ALA A 301 24.08 -4.93 -11.30
C ALA A 301 22.81 -5.24 -12.13
N GLN A 302 21.74 -4.49 -11.95
CA GLN A 302 20.49 -4.58 -12.74
C GLN A 302 19.93 -6.01 -12.89
N PRO A 303 19.64 -6.74 -11.79
CA PRO A 303 19.16 -8.13 -11.86
C PRO A 303 17.77 -8.27 -12.50
N THR A 304 17.10 -7.16 -12.76
CA THR A 304 15.73 -7.05 -13.27
C THR A 304 15.65 -6.56 -14.71
N LYS A 305 16.77 -6.18 -15.33
CA LYS A 305 16.84 -5.37 -16.56
C LYS A 305 15.88 -5.79 -17.67
N GLU A 306 15.74 -7.07 -17.96
CA GLU A 306 14.83 -7.57 -19.02
C GLU A 306 13.35 -7.41 -18.68
N PHE A 307 13.02 -7.19 -17.40
CA PHE A 307 11.65 -7.03 -16.92
C PHE A 307 11.24 -5.56 -16.76
N ASP A 308 12.20 -4.63 -16.73
CA ASP A 308 11.96 -3.21 -16.38
C ASP A 308 11.00 -2.53 -17.37
N ALA A 309 10.99 -2.94 -18.65
CA ALA A 309 10.06 -2.40 -19.65
C ALA A 309 8.59 -2.68 -19.32
N VAL A 310 8.30 -3.80 -18.65
CA VAL A 310 6.94 -4.22 -18.25
C VAL A 310 6.62 -3.77 -16.83
N TRP A 311 7.59 -3.88 -15.92
CA TRP A 311 7.38 -3.72 -14.48
C TRP A 311 7.88 -2.37 -13.93
N GLY A 312 8.46 -1.50 -14.77
CA GLY A 312 8.86 -0.14 -14.39
C GLY A 312 10.15 -0.08 -13.57
N ASN A 313 10.26 0.90 -12.67
CA ASN A 313 11.47 1.13 -11.87
C ASN A 313 11.64 0.06 -10.78
N PRO A 314 12.75 -0.73 -10.79
CA PRO A 314 12.95 -1.83 -9.85
C PRO A 314 13.58 -1.42 -8.50
N GLU A 315 14.03 -0.17 -8.34
CA GLU A 315 14.92 0.20 -7.23
C GLU A 315 14.32 -0.15 -5.86
N GLN A 316 13.09 0.28 -5.60
CA GLN A 316 12.43 0.01 -4.31
C GLN A 316 12.14 -1.49 -4.12
N PHE A 317 11.75 -2.17 -5.19
CA PHE A 317 11.55 -3.62 -5.17
C PHE A 317 12.84 -4.36 -4.80
N ILE A 318 13.98 -4.01 -5.42
CA ILE A 318 15.29 -4.62 -5.11
C ILE A 318 15.69 -4.34 -3.66
N ARG A 319 15.49 -3.11 -3.16
CA ARG A 319 15.78 -2.76 -1.76
C ARG A 319 14.94 -3.58 -0.78
N ASN A 320 13.65 -3.71 -1.03
CA ASN A 320 12.76 -4.48 -0.18
C ASN A 320 13.05 -5.99 -0.29
N ALA A 321 13.26 -6.49 -1.50
CA ALA A 321 13.65 -7.89 -1.71
C ALA A 321 14.98 -8.22 -0.99
N PHE A 322 16.00 -7.34 -1.09
CA PHE A 322 17.26 -7.49 -0.36
C PHE A 322 17.03 -7.61 1.15
N ARG A 323 16.24 -6.71 1.73
CA ARG A 323 15.91 -6.77 3.17
C ARG A 323 15.25 -8.09 3.54
N GLY A 324 14.25 -8.52 2.75
CA GLY A 324 13.53 -9.77 2.99
C GLY A 324 14.44 -11.00 2.93
N ILE A 325 15.31 -11.11 1.92
CA ILE A 325 16.23 -12.25 1.78
C ILE A 325 17.35 -12.22 2.83
N SER A 326 17.83 -11.03 3.22
CA SER A 326 18.88 -10.89 4.24
C SER A 326 18.40 -11.30 5.63
N LEU A 327 17.11 -11.14 5.93
CA LEU A 327 16.50 -11.60 7.18
C LEU A 327 16.23 -13.12 7.19
N ARG A 328 16.18 -13.77 6.02
CA ARG A 328 15.81 -15.18 5.85
C ARG A 328 16.80 -15.95 4.94
N PRO A 329 18.12 -15.84 5.15
CA PRO A 329 19.11 -16.40 4.22
C PRO A 329 18.99 -17.93 4.08
N GLN A 330 18.67 -18.63 5.15
CA GLN A 330 18.50 -20.10 5.14
C GLN A 330 17.35 -20.54 4.23
N GLN A 331 16.24 -19.79 4.17
CA GLN A 331 15.13 -20.08 3.28
C GLN A 331 15.46 -19.80 1.80
N MET A 332 16.54 -19.09 1.54
CA MET A 332 17.09 -18.82 0.21
C MET A 332 18.14 -19.85 -0.23
N GLY A 333 18.46 -20.83 0.62
CA GLY A 333 19.57 -21.76 0.40
C GLY A 333 20.94 -21.08 0.45
N VAL A 334 21.04 -19.94 1.12
CA VAL A 334 22.32 -19.23 1.33
C VAL A 334 22.86 -19.64 2.69
N SER A 335 24.02 -20.30 2.70
CA SER A 335 24.79 -20.52 3.93
C SER A 335 25.56 -19.24 4.24
N ILE A 336 25.28 -18.62 5.38
CA ILE A 336 26.12 -17.56 5.93
C ILE A 336 27.16 -18.27 6.77
N VAL A 337 28.40 -18.33 6.27
CA VAL A 337 29.55 -18.86 7.01
C VAL A 337 30.11 -17.75 7.90
#